data_b218a5fd35f0bd01bf880da54cb77f58
#
_entry.id   b218a5fd35f0bd01bf880da54cb77f58
#
_cell.length_a   1.000
_cell.length_b   1.000
_cell.length_c   1.000
_cell.angle_alpha   90.00
_cell.angle_beta   90.00
_cell.angle_gamma   90.00
#
_symmetry.space_group_name_H-M   'P 1'
#
loop_
_entity.id
_entity.type
_entity.pdbx_description
1 polymer ?
#
loop_
_entity_poly.entity_id
_entity_poly.type
_entity_poly.pdbx_seq_one_letter_code
_entity_poly.pdbx_strand_id
1 'polypeptide(L)'
;MTSPSLVFENDKLILYQHELGEWDNLNHLIICKVTKHACIIDPFDGRFWYDFCQNKGVKLTHIWLTHTHWDHVKGVDELLELTDNQLTLKCHILEQERGYSSDKASWWTHGEFSQVAENFGALEFSIHCTPGHTPGHVTIIGNEVIVTGDCLFLGSCGRPDLFGGHKEKQRQSVLYLKNIFQTLSPNSIVLPGHYYQIDDGSIPKNSILSDFLKINKAINSAHDVKLWQELPFLSFDDNMAEQARRQRAKES
;
A
#
# COMPACT_ATOMS: atom_id res chain seq x y z
N MET A 1 23.35 -1.02 -3.63
CA MET A 1 21.92 -1.38 -3.63
C MET A 1 21.53 -1.85 -5.01
N THR A 2 20.66 -2.84 -5.14
CA THR A 2 20.09 -3.30 -6.42
C THR A 2 19.17 -2.21 -6.99
N SER A 3 19.03 -2.16 -8.31
CA SER A 3 18.12 -1.20 -8.95
C SER A 3 16.66 -1.66 -8.83
N PRO A 4 15.68 -0.71 -8.78
CA PRO A 4 14.26 -1.05 -8.84
C PRO A 4 13.90 -1.89 -10.07
N SER A 5 13.05 -2.87 -9.85
CA SER A 5 12.54 -3.74 -10.93
C SER A 5 11.40 -3.05 -11.66
N LEU A 6 11.43 -3.06 -12.98
CA LEU A 6 10.27 -2.72 -13.81
C LEU A 6 9.28 -3.89 -13.69
N VAL A 7 8.10 -3.65 -13.11
CA VAL A 7 7.11 -4.72 -12.87
C VAL A 7 5.86 -4.60 -13.71
N PHE A 8 5.58 -3.40 -14.23
CA PHE A 8 4.44 -3.18 -15.11
C PHE A 8 4.67 -1.96 -16.02
N GLU A 9 4.22 -2.03 -17.25
CA GLU A 9 4.24 -0.94 -18.21
C GLU A 9 3.08 -1.08 -19.19
N ASN A 10 2.40 0.03 -19.47
CA ASN A 10 1.40 0.15 -20.52
C ASN A 10 1.57 1.47 -21.29
N ASP A 11 0.61 1.86 -22.13
CA ASP A 11 0.70 3.09 -22.93
C ASP A 11 0.71 4.37 -22.07
N LYS A 12 0.20 4.33 -20.84
CA LYS A 12 0.03 5.49 -19.97
C LYS A 12 1.09 5.64 -18.92
N LEU A 13 1.58 4.53 -18.34
CA LEU A 13 2.48 4.55 -17.19
C LEU A 13 3.59 3.50 -17.25
N ILE A 14 4.60 3.74 -16.41
CA ILE A 14 5.66 2.79 -16.04
C ILE A 14 5.61 2.62 -14.52
N LEU A 15 5.70 1.38 -14.02
CA LEU A 15 5.72 1.06 -12.62
C LEU A 15 7.01 0.35 -12.25
N TYR A 16 7.72 0.89 -11.29
CA TYR A 16 8.85 0.25 -10.63
C TYR A 16 8.48 -0.19 -9.23
N GLN A 17 8.99 -1.35 -8.82
CA GLN A 17 8.91 -1.87 -7.47
C GLN A 17 10.31 -2.12 -6.92
N HIS A 18 10.54 -1.79 -5.65
CA HIS A 18 11.79 -2.10 -4.97
C HIS A 18 11.54 -2.46 -3.51
N GLU A 19 12.30 -3.44 -3.04
CA GLU A 19 12.33 -3.85 -1.65
C GLU A 19 13.36 -3.02 -0.89
N LEU A 20 12.91 -2.38 0.19
CA LEU A 20 13.76 -1.56 1.05
C LEU A 20 13.41 -1.83 2.52
N GLY A 21 14.41 -1.61 3.37
CA GLY A 21 14.22 -1.69 4.81
C GLY A 21 14.41 -3.07 5.40
N GLU A 22 14.41 -3.11 6.73
CA GLU A 22 14.63 -4.30 7.54
C GLU A 22 13.39 -5.21 7.67
N TRP A 23 12.25 -4.76 7.14
CA TRP A 23 10.97 -5.48 7.17
C TRP A 23 10.45 -5.81 5.77
N ASP A 24 11.36 -5.79 4.78
CA ASP A 24 11.09 -6.20 3.40
C ASP A 24 9.94 -5.40 2.76
N ASN A 25 9.92 -4.06 3.01
CA ASN A 25 8.91 -3.17 2.46
C ASN A 25 9.00 -3.08 0.94
N LEU A 26 7.88 -3.24 0.28
CA LEU A 26 7.73 -3.06 -1.16
C LEU A 26 7.28 -1.63 -1.46
N ASN A 27 8.20 -0.82 -1.94
CA ASN A 27 7.92 0.55 -2.39
C ASN A 27 7.55 0.55 -3.87
N HIS A 28 6.62 1.41 -4.29
CA HIS A 28 6.11 1.45 -5.66
C HIS A 28 6.22 2.85 -6.26
N LEU A 29 6.98 3.00 -7.34
CA LEU A 29 7.07 4.25 -8.08
C LEU A 29 6.28 4.15 -9.37
N ILE A 30 5.26 4.99 -9.53
CA ILE A 30 4.45 5.11 -10.74
C ILE A 30 4.88 6.37 -11.49
N ILE A 31 5.20 6.22 -12.78
CA ILE A 31 5.62 7.31 -13.66
C ILE A 31 4.58 7.50 -14.76
N CYS A 32 4.01 8.69 -14.88
CA CYS A 32 3.16 9.07 -16.00
C CYS A 32 4.01 9.29 -17.25
N LYS A 33 3.75 8.52 -18.31
CA LYS A 33 4.51 8.63 -19.59
C LYS A 33 4.32 9.96 -20.29
N VAL A 34 3.14 10.56 -20.15
CA VAL A 34 2.79 11.82 -20.83
C VAL A 34 3.50 13.01 -20.20
N THR A 35 3.41 13.16 -18.88
CA THR A 35 3.92 14.33 -18.17
C THR A 35 5.32 14.17 -17.61
N LYS A 36 5.85 12.93 -17.55
CA LYS A 36 7.07 12.55 -16.83
C LYS A 36 7.01 12.86 -15.33
N HIS A 37 5.81 13.05 -14.79
CA HIS A 37 5.61 13.14 -13.35
C HIS A 37 5.61 11.74 -12.73
N ALA A 38 6.10 11.66 -11.50
CA ALA A 38 6.16 10.42 -10.73
C ALA A 38 5.46 10.58 -9.38
N CYS A 39 4.85 9.50 -8.92
CA CYS A 39 4.29 9.33 -7.60
C CYS A 39 4.98 8.14 -6.93
N ILE A 40 5.57 8.35 -5.75
CA ILE A 40 6.07 7.28 -4.90
C ILE A 40 5.01 6.89 -3.87
N ILE A 41 4.80 5.59 -3.68
CA ILE A 41 3.86 5.05 -2.71
C ILE A 41 4.67 4.37 -1.60
N ASP A 42 4.40 4.75 -0.35
CA ASP A 42 5.00 4.21 0.87
C ASP A 42 6.54 4.21 0.86
N PRO A 43 7.20 5.37 0.74
CA PRO A 43 8.65 5.45 0.62
C PRO A 43 9.36 5.11 1.94
N PHE A 44 10.17 4.04 1.95
CA PHE A 44 11.03 3.69 3.10
C PHE A 44 12.33 4.52 3.13
N ASP A 45 12.90 4.83 1.96
CA ASP A 45 14.16 5.57 1.81
C ASP A 45 13.96 6.71 0.81
N GLY A 46 13.96 7.93 1.31
CA GLY A 46 13.69 9.13 0.50
C GLY A 46 14.79 9.44 -0.48
N ARG A 47 16.06 9.35 -0.04
CA ARG A 47 17.24 9.61 -0.86
C ARG A 47 17.30 8.64 -2.05
N PHE A 48 17.09 7.37 -1.79
CA PHE A 48 17.10 6.34 -2.84
C PHE A 48 16.12 6.67 -3.98
N TRP A 49 14.86 6.99 -3.64
CA TRP A 49 13.84 7.30 -4.63
C TRP A 49 14.03 8.63 -5.33
N TYR A 50 14.53 9.64 -4.60
CA TYR A 50 14.90 10.91 -5.21
C TYR A 50 15.98 10.72 -6.28
N ASP A 51 17.08 10.07 -5.93
CA ASP A 51 18.21 9.83 -6.84
C ASP A 51 17.79 8.96 -8.03
N PHE A 52 16.93 7.95 -7.80
CA PHE A 52 16.36 7.14 -8.90
C PHE A 52 15.56 7.99 -9.88
N CYS A 53 14.68 8.87 -9.41
CA CYS A 53 13.90 9.77 -10.25
C CYS A 53 14.80 10.73 -11.04
N GLN A 54 15.82 11.31 -10.41
CA GLN A 54 16.80 12.16 -11.09
C GLN A 54 17.52 11.40 -12.21
N ASN A 55 18.00 10.19 -11.94
CA ASN A 55 18.69 9.34 -12.92
C ASN A 55 17.79 8.92 -14.08
N LYS A 56 16.47 8.78 -13.86
CA LYS A 56 15.48 8.48 -14.89
C LYS A 56 15.02 9.72 -15.68
N GLY A 57 15.39 10.93 -15.24
CA GLY A 57 14.92 12.15 -15.86
C GLY A 57 13.41 12.38 -15.70
N VAL A 58 12.83 11.94 -14.56
CA VAL A 58 11.43 12.13 -14.22
C VAL A 58 11.29 13.04 -13.00
N LYS A 59 10.21 13.82 -12.95
CA LYS A 59 9.94 14.72 -11.83
C LYS A 59 9.08 14.00 -10.79
N LEU A 60 9.65 13.72 -9.61
CA LEU A 60 8.85 13.30 -8.45
C LEU A 60 7.95 14.46 -8.03
N THR A 61 6.65 14.25 -7.94
CA THR A 61 5.63 15.27 -7.65
C THR A 61 4.68 14.87 -6.52
N HIS A 62 4.53 13.58 -6.26
CA HIS A 62 3.59 13.07 -5.27
C HIS A 62 4.22 12.01 -4.39
N ILE A 63 3.80 12.01 -3.12
CA ILE A 63 3.94 10.92 -2.18
C ILE A 63 2.54 10.52 -1.77
N TRP A 64 2.15 9.27 -2.02
CA TRP A 64 0.90 8.70 -1.55
C TRP A 64 1.17 7.63 -0.52
N LEU A 65 0.47 7.67 0.60
CA LEU A 65 0.60 6.70 1.68
C LEU A 65 -0.64 5.80 1.71
N THR A 66 -0.42 4.48 1.68
CA THR A 66 -1.50 3.52 1.91
C THR A 66 -1.96 3.57 3.35
N HIS A 67 -1.03 3.75 4.28
CA HIS A 67 -1.26 3.94 5.71
C HIS A 67 0.00 4.53 6.37
N THR A 68 0.02 4.70 7.69
CA THR A 68 1.07 5.43 8.38
C THR A 68 1.83 4.61 9.42
N HIS A 69 2.06 3.31 9.18
CA HIS A 69 3.08 2.60 9.93
C HIS A 69 4.46 3.17 9.59
N TRP A 70 5.38 3.18 10.57
CA TRP A 70 6.65 3.91 10.45
C TRP A 70 7.47 3.50 9.23
N ASP A 71 7.41 2.24 8.86
CA ASP A 71 8.12 1.65 7.73
C ASP A 71 7.54 2.05 6.36
N HIS A 72 6.32 2.57 6.32
CA HIS A 72 5.70 3.15 5.11
C HIS A 72 5.88 4.67 5.00
N VAL A 73 6.28 5.33 6.11
CA VAL A 73 6.46 6.79 6.14
C VAL A 73 7.89 7.24 6.36
N LYS A 74 8.83 6.33 6.64
CA LYS A 74 10.20 6.62 7.06
C LYS A 74 10.96 7.54 6.09
N GLY A 75 10.75 7.41 4.79
CA GLY A 75 11.41 8.23 3.77
C GLY A 75 10.68 9.53 3.41
N VAL A 76 9.52 9.82 4.03
CA VAL A 76 8.68 10.96 3.68
C VAL A 76 9.38 12.30 3.94
N ASP A 77 9.86 12.51 5.17
CA ASP A 77 10.47 13.79 5.57
C ASP A 77 11.72 14.07 4.74
N GLU A 78 12.57 13.07 4.52
CA GLU A 78 13.74 13.21 3.66
C GLU A 78 13.38 13.59 2.22
N LEU A 79 12.31 13.00 1.64
CA LEU A 79 11.83 13.38 0.31
C LEU A 79 11.31 14.82 0.27
N LEU A 80 10.58 15.25 1.29
CA LEU A 80 10.09 16.61 1.40
C LEU A 80 11.26 17.61 1.48
N GLU A 81 12.27 17.33 2.30
CA GLU A 81 13.49 18.15 2.40
C GLU A 81 14.25 18.23 1.07
N LEU A 82 14.50 17.08 0.41
CA LEU A 82 15.21 17.00 -0.86
C LEU A 82 14.54 17.74 -2.02
N THR A 83 13.24 18.01 -1.88
CA THR A 83 12.42 18.67 -2.91
C THR A 83 11.93 20.05 -2.46
N ASP A 84 12.53 20.63 -1.42
CA ASP A 84 12.12 21.93 -0.86
C ASP A 84 10.61 21.98 -0.54
N ASN A 85 10.04 20.89 -0.04
CA ASN A 85 8.61 20.73 0.25
C ASN A 85 7.68 20.96 -0.96
N GLN A 86 8.12 20.68 -2.17
CA GLN A 86 7.32 20.85 -3.39
C GLN A 86 6.47 19.63 -3.75
N LEU A 87 6.55 18.54 -2.98
CA LEU A 87 5.76 17.34 -3.21
C LEU A 87 4.35 17.47 -2.60
N THR A 88 3.37 16.91 -3.31
CA THR A 88 2.03 16.70 -2.75
C THR A 88 2.03 15.40 -1.94
N LEU A 89 2.04 15.52 -0.61
CA LEU A 89 1.89 14.39 0.30
C LEU A 89 0.41 14.13 0.55
N LYS A 90 -0.04 12.91 0.35
CA LYS A 90 -1.43 12.47 0.57
C LYS A 90 -1.50 11.23 1.44
N CYS A 91 -2.40 11.26 2.43
CA CYS A 91 -2.85 10.09 3.18
C CYS A 91 -4.30 10.28 3.66
N HIS A 92 -4.90 9.27 4.23
CA HIS A 92 -6.28 9.35 4.70
C HIS A 92 -6.37 10.01 6.09
N ILE A 93 -7.38 10.88 6.30
CA ILE A 93 -7.55 11.66 7.54
C ILE A 93 -7.69 10.77 8.78
N LEU A 94 -8.25 9.58 8.68
CA LEU A 94 -8.40 8.64 9.80
C LEU A 94 -7.06 8.14 10.35
N GLU A 95 -5.94 8.30 9.64
CA GLU A 95 -4.62 7.99 10.18
C GLU A 95 -4.22 8.93 11.35
N GLN A 96 -4.90 10.08 11.49
CA GLN A 96 -4.75 10.95 12.67
C GLN A 96 -5.21 10.27 13.98
N GLU A 97 -6.12 9.29 13.90
CA GLU A 97 -6.53 8.49 15.08
C GLU A 97 -5.37 7.68 15.66
N ARG A 98 -4.33 7.40 14.86
CA ARG A 98 -3.09 6.74 15.28
C ARG A 98 -2.02 7.71 15.75
N GLY A 99 -2.29 9.02 15.69
CA GLY A 99 -1.35 10.07 16.05
C GLY A 99 -0.49 10.58 14.90
N TYR A 100 -0.69 10.09 13.66
CA TYR A 100 0.03 10.64 12.52
C TYR A 100 -0.42 12.08 12.24
N SER A 101 0.53 13.01 12.19
CA SER A 101 0.28 14.40 11.86
C SER A 101 1.39 14.93 10.97
N SER A 102 1.01 15.72 9.97
CA SER A 102 1.94 16.45 9.12
C SER A 102 1.27 17.72 8.65
N ASP A 103 1.92 18.86 8.81
CA ASP A 103 1.48 20.15 8.27
C ASP A 103 1.66 20.24 6.75
N LYS A 104 2.35 19.28 6.15
CA LYS A 104 2.56 19.13 4.71
C LYS A 104 1.54 18.20 4.05
N ALA A 105 0.80 17.41 4.84
CA ALA A 105 -0.15 16.46 4.28
C ALA A 105 -1.44 17.13 3.81
N SER A 106 -1.87 16.74 2.62
CA SER A 106 -3.23 16.91 2.15
C SER A 106 -3.99 15.62 2.38
N TRP A 107 -5.21 15.70 2.91
CA TRP A 107 -5.92 14.54 3.42
C TRP A 107 -7.01 14.07 2.45
N TRP A 108 -7.09 12.76 2.22
CA TRP A 108 -8.32 12.14 1.73
C TRP A 108 -9.29 12.04 2.90
N THR A 109 -10.55 12.49 2.70
CA THR A 109 -11.55 12.64 3.78
C THR A 109 -12.83 11.87 3.52
N HIS A 110 -12.84 10.99 2.50
CA HIS A 110 -13.99 10.16 2.18
C HIS A 110 -14.24 9.08 3.25
N GLY A 111 -15.45 8.54 3.29
CA GLY A 111 -15.86 7.58 4.33
C GLY A 111 -15.24 6.19 4.14
N GLU A 112 -15.28 5.39 5.20
CA GLU A 112 -14.91 3.97 5.16
C GLU A 112 -15.68 3.22 4.06
N PHE A 113 -15.01 2.25 3.41
CA PHE A 113 -15.59 1.43 2.33
C PHE A 113 -16.16 2.26 1.18
N SER A 114 -15.59 3.41 0.93
CA SER A 114 -15.92 4.31 -0.18
C SER A 114 -14.66 4.74 -0.93
N GLN A 115 -14.81 5.49 -2.01
CA GLN A 115 -13.69 5.94 -2.82
C GLN A 115 -13.77 7.41 -3.19
N VAL A 116 -12.63 7.97 -3.56
CA VAL A 116 -12.50 9.28 -4.19
C VAL A 116 -11.53 9.17 -5.38
N ALA A 117 -11.76 9.96 -6.42
CA ALA A 117 -10.81 10.08 -7.52
C ALA A 117 -9.62 10.96 -7.10
N GLU A 118 -8.43 10.57 -7.52
CA GLU A 118 -7.19 11.32 -7.32
C GLU A 118 -6.32 11.24 -8.58
N ASN A 119 -5.64 12.32 -8.91
CA ASN A 119 -4.88 12.43 -10.14
C ASN A 119 -3.43 12.84 -9.88
N PHE A 120 -2.51 12.32 -10.68
CA PHE A 120 -1.20 12.94 -10.86
C PHE A 120 -0.76 12.84 -12.32
N GLY A 121 -0.18 13.91 -12.84
CA GLY A 121 0.09 13.99 -14.27
C GLY A 121 -1.18 13.83 -15.09
N ALA A 122 -1.21 12.87 -16.02
CA ALA A 122 -2.37 12.51 -16.83
C ALA A 122 -3.00 11.17 -16.40
N LEU A 123 -2.70 10.70 -15.21
CA LEU A 123 -3.21 9.45 -14.64
C LEU A 123 -4.31 9.75 -13.61
N GLU A 124 -5.36 8.94 -13.65
CA GLU A 124 -6.45 8.98 -12.66
C GLU A 124 -6.51 7.65 -11.90
N PHE A 125 -6.65 7.74 -10.59
CA PHE A 125 -6.78 6.60 -9.67
C PHE A 125 -8.01 6.76 -8.80
N SER A 126 -8.57 5.65 -8.35
CA SER A 126 -9.55 5.59 -7.27
C SER A 126 -8.85 5.23 -5.98
N ILE A 127 -9.01 6.05 -4.96
CA ILE A 127 -8.48 5.83 -3.61
C ILE A 127 -9.61 5.26 -2.75
N HIS A 128 -9.48 4.00 -2.38
CA HIS A 128 -10.50 3.27 -1.63
C HIS A 128 -10.12 3.22 -0.15
N CYS A 129 -10.95 3.77 0.75
CA CYS A 129 -10.74 3.63 2.19
C CYS A 129 -11.06 2.19 2.62
N THR A 130 -10.04 1.47 3.05
CA THR A 130 -10.05 0.04 3.39
C THR A 130 -9.54 -0.20 4.82
N PRO A 131 -10.29 0.28 5.85
CA PRO A 131 -9.86 0.23 7.24
C PRO A 131 -9.76 -1.20 7.77
N GLY A 132 -8.94 -1.39 8.79
CA GLY A 132 -8.81 -2.66 9.49
C GLY A 132 -7.39 -2.98 9.91
N HIS A 133 -6.42 -2.91 9.02
CA HIS A 133 -5.00 -2.91 9.37
C HIS A 133 -4.64 -1.61 10.12
N THR A 134 -5.06 -0.47 9.57
CA THR A 134 -5.12 0.83 10.26
C THR A 134 -6.49 1.49 10.02
N PRO A 135 -6.86 2.56 10.76
CA PRO A 135 -8.16 3.22 10.59
C PRO A 135 -8.33 3.88 9.23
N GLY A 136 -7.26 4.47 8.71
CA GLY A 136 -7.24 5.21 7.45
C GLY A 136 -6.51 4.49 6.32
N HIS A 137 -6.33 3.17 6.41
CA HIS A 137 -5.71 2.41 5.33
C HIS A 137 -6.45 2.63 4.01
N VAL A 138 -5.71 2.79 2.91
CA VAL A 138 -6.29 2.91 1.57
C VAL A 138 -5.70 1.90 0.59
N THR A 139 -6.55 1.45 -0.34
CA THR A 139 -6.15 0.69 -1.54
C THR A 139 -6.27 1.62 -2.74
N ILE A 140 -5.25 1.66 -3.59
CA ILE A 140 -5.14 2.56 -4.74
C ILE A 140 -5.34 1.76 -6.01
N ILE A 141 -6.35 2.13 -6.82
CA ILE A 141 -6.74 1.36 -8.02
C ILE A 141 -6.85 2.29 -9.23
N GLY A 142 -6.21 1.95 -10.33
CA GLY A 142 -6.35 2.67 -11.61
C GLY A 142 -5.31 2.26 -12.62
N ASN A 143 -5.61 2.44 -13.91
CA ASN A 143 -4.69 2.19 -15.01
C ASN A 143 -4.06 0.77 -14.99
N GLU A 144 -4.85 -0.26 -14.64
CA GLU A 144 -4.46 -1.66 -14.48
C GLU A 144 -3.48 -1.93 -13.33
N VAL A 145 -3.37 -0.99 -12.37
CA VAL A 145 -2.55 -1.10 -11.17
C VAL A 145 -3.45 -1.13 -9.93
N ILE A 146 -3.15 -2.02 -8.99
CA ILE A 146 -3.83 -2.20 -7.71
C ILE A 146 -2.76 -2.23 -6.61
N VAL A 147 -2.60 -1.14 -5.86
CA VAL A 147 -1.73 -1.11 -4.69
C VAL A 147 -2.57 -1.40 -3.46
N THR A 148 -2.37 -2.55 -2.87
CA THR A 148 -3.16 -3.03 -1.73
C THR A 148 -2.56 -2.65 -0.37
N GLY A 149 -1.32 -2.12 -0.35
CA GLY A 149 -0.61 -1.89 0.90
C GLY A 149 -0.68 -3.11 1.81
N ASP A 150 -0.95 -2.87 3.09
CA ASP A 150 -1.07 -3.92 4.10
C ASP A 150 -2.53 -4.38 4.35
N CYS A 151 -3.50 -3.88 3.57
CA CYS A 151 -4.84 -4.48 3.61
C CYS A 151 -4.81 -5.92 3.11
N LEU A 152 -4.11 -6.19 1.99
CA LEU A 152 -4.01 -7.51 1.39
C LEU A 152 -2.57 -7.77 0.91
N PHE A 153 -2.01 -8.90 1.34
CA PHE A 153 -0.80 -9.51 0.79
C PHE A 153 -1.18 -10.57 -0.24
N LEU A 154 -0.24 -11.13 -0.98
CA LEU A 154 -0.59 -12.06 -2.07
C LEU A 154 -1.30 -13.33 -1.57
N GLY A 155 -0.89 -13.90 -0.44
CA GLY A 155 -1.53 -15.11 0.13
C GLY A 155 -2.46 -14.86 1.31
N SER A 156 -2.46 -13.65 1.89
CA SER A 156 -3.08 -13.33 3.18
C SER A 156 -3.56 -11.89 3.25
N CYS A 157 -3.78 -11.35 4.44
CA CYS A 157 -4.01 -9.93 4.70
C CYS A 157 -3.12 -9.44 5.85
N GLY A 158 -3.00 -8.12 5.97
CA GLY A 158 -2.29 -7.49 7.08
C GLY A 158 -2.99 -7.75 8.41
N ARG A 159 -2.19 -7.77 9.48
CA ARG A 159 -2.68 -8.01 10.84
C ARG A 159 -3.49 -6.82 11.35
N PRO A 160 -4.68 -7.07 11.93
CA PRO A 160 -5.55 -6.01 12.43
C PRO A 160 -5.46 -5.81 13.96
N ASP A 161 -4.41 -6.31 14.61
CA ASP A 161 -4.21 -6.24 16.08
C ASP A 161 -3.18 -5.19 16.51
N LEU A 162 -2.61 -4.45 15.56
CA LEU A 162 -1.76 -3.30 15.83
C LEU A 162 -2.59 -2.09 16.30
N PHE A 163 -1.92 -1.07 16.83
CA PHE A 163 -2.60 0.14 17.29
C PHE A 163 -3.45 0.78 16.20
N GLY A 164 -4.74 0.94 16.47
CA GLY A 164 -5.75 1.44 15.52
C GLY A 164 -6.36 0.35 14.62
N GLY A 165 -5.84 -0.88 14.65
CA GLY A 165 -6.38 -1.98 13.85
C GLY A 165 -7.74 -2.52 14.37
N HIS A 166 -8.51 -3.16 13.48
CA HIS A 166 -9.85 -3.66 13.79
C HIS A 166 -10.23 -4.88 12.93
N LYS A 167 -10.31 -6.06 13.56
CA LYS A 167 -10.51 -7.35 12.86
C LYS A 167 -11.74 -7.40 11.96
N GLU A 168 -12.87 -6.87 12.40
CA GLU A 168 -14.10 -6.90 11.60
C GLU A 168 -14.06 -5.89 10.46
N LYS A 169 -13.49 -4.70 10.67
CA LYS A 169 -13.28 -3.74 9.57
C LYS A 169 -12.32 -4.32 8.52
N GLN A 170 -11.28 -5.06 8.93
CA GLN A 170 -10.38 -5.75 8.00
C GLN A 170 -11.17 -6.73 7.11
N ARG A 171 -12.05 -7.55 7.69
CA ARG A 171 -12.91 -8.47 6.95
C ARG A 171 -13.83 -7.73 5.97
N GLN A 172 -14.45 -6.64 6.42
CA GLN A 172 -15.34 -5.82 5.60
C GLN A 172 -14.58 -5.16 4.45
N SER A 173 -13.35 -4.69 4.68
CA SER A 173 -12.47 -4.16 3.62
C SER A 173 -12.14 -5.21 2.57
N VAL A 174 -11.84 -6.44 3.00
CA VAL A 174 -11.59 -7.55 2.08
C VAL A 174 -12.82 -7.88 1.24
N LEU A 175 -14.02 -7.90 1.84
CA LEU A 175 -15.29 -8.11 1.12
C LEU A 175 -15.58 -6.97 0.14
N TYR A 176 -15.36 -5.73 0.56
CA TYR A 176 -15.52 -4.54 -0.26
C TYR A 176 -14.60 -4.61 -1.48
N LEU A 177 -13.31 -4.89 -1.28
CA LEU A 177 -12.33 -5.03 -2.36
C LEU A 177 -12.64 -6.22 -3.28
N LYS A 178 -13.10 -7.35 -2.75
CA LYS A 178 -13.49 -8.52 -3.55
C LYS A 178 -14.54 -8.16 -4.60
N ASN A 179 -15.56 -7.36 -4.22
CA ASN A 179 -16.58 -6.92 -5.15
C ASN A 179 -16.03 -5.99 -6.24
N ILE A 180 -15.10 -5.10 -5.89
CA ILE A 180 -14.44 -4.21 -6.85
C ILE A 180 -13.56 -5.02 -7.81
N PHE A 181 -12.74 -5.93 -7.29
CA PHE A 181 -11.82 -6.74 -8.09
C PHE A 181 -12.52 -7.56 -9.18
N GLN A 182 -13.78 -7.96 -8.94
CA GLN A 182 -14.59 -8.66 -9.96
C GLN A 182 -14.93 -7.80 -11.19
N THR A 183 -14.81 -6.48 -11.08
CA THR A 183 -15.10 -5.52 -12.15
C THR A 183 -13.86 -5.08 -12.92
N LEU A 184 -12.66 -5.44 -12.44
CA LEU A 184 -11.39 -5.02 -13.01
C LEU A 184 -10.86 -6.02 -14.05
N SER A 185 -9.89 -5.56 -14.85
CA SER A 185 -9.17 -6.44 -15.77
C SER A 185 -8.46 -7.57 -15.00
N PRO A 186 -8.62 -8.84 -15.39
CA PRO A 186 -7.94 -9.96 -14.75
C PRO A 186 -6.41 -9.88 -14.85
N ASN A 187 -5.89 -9.07 -15.76
CA ASN A 187 -4.46 -8.83 -15.97
C ASN A 187 -3.92 -7.62 -15.17
N SER A 188 -4.77 -6.92 -14.40
CA SER A 188 -4.29 -5.85 -13.52
C SER A 188 -3.23 -6.37 -12.56
N ILE A 189 -2.17 -5.57 -12.32
CA ILE A 189 -1.09 -5.93 -11.41
C ILE A 189 -1.46 -5.60 -9.97
N VAL A 190 -1.31 -6.57 -9.06
CA VAL A 190 -1.54 -6.43 -7.62
C VAL A 190 -0.21 -6.27 -6.89
N LEU A 191 -0.11 -5.24 -6.05
CA LEU A 191 1.10 -4.75 -5.42
C LEU A 191 0.87 -4.59 -3.90
N PRO A 192 1.33 -5.55 -3.08
CA PRO A 192 1.23 -5.45 -1.62
C PRO A 192 2.33 -4.58 -1.03
N GLY A 193 2.17 -4.17 0.26
CA GLY A 193 3.20 -3.46 1.02
C GLY A 193 4.36 -4.34 1.47
N HIS A 194 4.09 -5.63 1.71
CA HIS A 194 5.09 -6.65 2.06
C HIS A 194 4.83 -7.94 1.29
N TYR A 195 5.80 -8.85 1.33
CA TYR A 195 5.68 -10.16 0.70
C TYR A 195 5.98 -11.28 1.67
N TYR A 196 5.31 -12.40 1.48
CA TYR A 196 5.43 -13.59 2.31
C TYR A 196 5.40 -14.84 1.44
N GLN A 197 5.88 -15.95 1.99
CA GLN A 197 5.75 -17.25 1.34
C GLN A 197 4.26 -17.63 1.21
N ILE A 198 3.87 -18.07 0.02
CA ILE A 198 2.53 -18.61 -0.25
C ILE A 198 2.54 -20.15 -0.24
N ASP A 199 1.38 -20.78 -0.39
CA ASP A 199 1.20 -22.23 -0.16
C ASP A 199 2.04 -23.15 -1.05
N ASP A 200 2.40 -22.70 -2.25
CA ASP A 200 3.27 -23.46 -3.16
C ASP A 200 4.76 -23.33 -2.83
N GLY A 201 5.09 -22.60 -1.75
CA GLY A 201 6.46 -22.35 -1.30
C GLY A 201 7.16 -21.20 -2.00
N SER A 202 6.55 -20.57 -3.00
CA SER A 202 7.10 -19.37 -3.65
C SER A 202 6.95 -18.12 -2.79
N ILE A 203 7.72 -17.08 -3.11
CA ILE A 203 7.74 -15.79 -2.40
C ILE A 203 7.57 -14.66 -3.43
N PRO A 204 6.39 -14.54 -4.05
CA PRO A 204 6.14 -13.51 -5.05
C PRO A 204 6.02 -12.12 -4.42
N LYS A 205 6.46 -11.08 -5.16
CA LYS A 205 6.36 -9.67 -4.74
C LYS A 205 5.22 -8.92 -5.41
N ASN A 206 4.64 -9.48 -6.45
CA ASN A 206 3.46 -8.99 -7.16
C ASN A 206 2.78 -10.15 -7.88
N SER A 207 1.56 -9.94 -8.37
CA SER A 207 0.79 -10.95 -9.11
C SER A 207 -0.21 -10.27 -10.03
N ILE A 208 -0.64 -10.95 -11.08
CA ILE A 208 -1.85 -10.52 -11.81
C ILE A 208 -3.09 -10.83 -10.98
N LEU A 209 -4.14 -10.02 -11.15
CA LEU A 209 -5.37 -10.09 -10.35
C LEU A 209 -6.04 -11.46 -10.43
N SER A 210 -6.06 -12.09 -11.60
CA SER A 210 -6.68 -13.42 -11.78
C SER A 210 -6.02 -14.50 -10.95
N ASP A 211 -4.70 -14.46 -10.78
CA ASP A 211 -3.96 -15.43 -9.96
C ASP A 211 -4.03 -15.07 -8.48
N PHE A 212 -3.93 -13.78 -8.16
CA PHE A 212 -4.14 -13.28 -6.80
C PHE A 212 -5.48 -13.73 -6.21
N LEU A 213 -6.58 -13.62 -6.96
CA LEU A 213 -7.92 -14.04 -6.51
C LEU A 213 -8.01 -15.56 -6.23
N LYS A 214 -7.22 -16.38 -6.92
CA LYS A 214 -7.17 -17.84 -6.68
C LYS A 214 -6.43 -18.19 -5.39
N ILE A 215 -5.30 -17.51 -5.13
CA ILE A 215 -4.37 -17.89 -4.06
C ILE A 215 -4.64 -17.17 -2.73
N ASN A 216 -5.31 -15.99 -2.74
CA ASN A 216 -5.48 -15.21 -1.51
C ASN A 216 -6.54 -15.81 -0.59
N LYS A 217 -6.10 -16.35 0.55
CA LYS A 217 -6.97 -16.99 1.55
C LYS A 217 -7.92 -16.02 2.23
N ALA A 218 -7.49 -14.77 2.46
CA ALA A 218 -8.33 -13.77 3.09
C ALA A 218 -9.57 -13.46 2.22
N ILE A 219 -9.38 -13.21 0.92
CA ILE A 219 -10.48 -12.98 -0.04
C ILE A 219 -11.40 -14.18 -0.13
N ASN A 220 -10.84 -15.39 -0.13
CA ASN A 220 -11.61 -16.61 -0.29
C ASN A 220 -12.40 -16.99 0.95
N SER A 221 -11.99 -16.55 2.15
CA SER A 221 -12.64 -16.87 3.43
C SER A 221 -13.52 -15.74 3.98
N ALA A 222 -13.37 -14.50 3.52
CA ALA A 222 -14.03 -13.32 4.12
C ALA A 222 -15.56 -13.38 4.11
N HIS A 223 -16.18 -14.12 3.17
CA HIS A 223 -17.63 -14.27 3.07
C HIS A 223 -18.24 -15.10 4.20
N ASP A 224 -17.47 -15.97 4.87
CA ASP A 224 -17.88 -16.79 5.99
C ASP A 224 -17.07 -16.38 7.24
N VAL A 225 -17.79 -15.91 8.27
CA VAL A 225 -17.18 -15.44 9.52
C VAL A 225 -16.36 -16.51 10.22
N LYS A 226 -16.83 -17.77 10.19
CA LYS A 226 -16.12 -18.89 10.82
C LYS A 226 -14.83 -19.20 10.09
N LEU A 227 -14.87 -19.34 8.77
CA LEU A 227 -13.67 -19.55 7.95
C LEU A 227 -12.67 -18.41 8.12
N TRP A 228 -13.16 -17.16 8.19
CA TRP A 228 -12.31 -16.00 8.44
C TRP A 228 -11.58 -16.09 9.79
N GLN A 229 -12.30 -16.44 10.85
CA GLN A 229 -11.72 -16.56 12.20
C GLN A 229 -10.71 -17.70 12.35
N GLU A 230 -10.80 -18.72 11.50
CA GLU A 230 -9.90 -19.88 11.48
C GLU A 230 -8.61 -19.63 10.67
N LEU A 231 -8.47 -18.46 10.02
CA LEU A 231 -7.27 -18.14 9.24
C LEU A 231 -6.04 -18.06 10.16
N PRO A 232 -4.97 -18.83 9.92
CA PRO A 232 -3.83 -18.95 10.83
C PRO A 232 -3.06 -17.63 11.00
N PHE A 233 -3.05 -16.79 9.97
CA PHE A 233 -2.39 -15.47 10.02
C PHE A 233 -3.20 -14.42 10.78
N LEU A 234 -4.40 -14.74 11.27
CA LEU A 234 -5.18 -13.91 12.21
C LEU A 234 -4.98 -14.34 13.66
N SER A 235 -4.30 -15.46 13.91
CA SER A 235 -3.87 -15.88 15.24
C SER A 235 -2.49 -15.27 15.52
N PHE A 236 -2.40 -14.42 16.53
CA PHE A 236 -1.19 -13.69 16.88
C PHE A 236 -0.48 -14.37 18.06
N ASP A 237 0.83 -14.54 17.95
CA ASP A 237 1.66 -14.97 19.06
C ASP A 237 2.22 -13.79 19.88
N ASP A 238 2.72 -14.07 21.09
CA ASP A 238 3.26 -13.05 21.98
C ASP A 238 4.51 -12.35 21.41
N ASN A 239 5.29 -13.02 20.56
CA ASN A 239 6.46 -12.43 19.91
C ASN A 239 6.05 -11.33 18.92
N MET A 240 4.95 -11.54 18.20
CA MET A 240 4.40 -10.54 17.30
C MET A 240 3.75 -9.38 18.05
N ALA A 241 3.15 -9.62 19.21
CA ALA A 241 2.66 -8.55 20.08
C ALA A 241 3.80 -7.66 20.60
N GLU A 242 4.98 -8.22 20.89
CA GLU A 242 6.16 -7.44 21.26
C GLU A 242 6.71 -6.61 20.10
N GLN A 243 6.73 -7.14 18.89
CA GLN A 243 7.09 -6.37 17.69
C GLN A 243 6.13 -5.21 17.46
N ALA A 244 4.81 -5.42 17.64
CA ALA A 244 3.80 -4.38 17.56
C ALA A 244 4.01 -3.26 18.60
N ARG A 245 4.41 -3.61 19.85
CA ARG A 245 4.74 -2.62 20.86
C ARG A 245 5.98 -1.78 20.48
N ARG A 246 7.00 -2.42 19.92
CA ARG A 246 8.22 -1.73 19.44
C ARG A 246 7.91 -0.81 18.28
N GLN A 247 7.03 -1.22 17.38
CA GLN A 247 6.56 -0.38 16.29
C GLN A 247 5.84 0.86 16.84
N ARG A 248 4.88 0.69 17.74
CA ARG A 248 4.17 1.79 18.40
C ARG A 248 5.11 2.79 19.10
N ALA A 249 6.18 2.30 19.72
CA ALA A 249 7.18 3.15 20.37
C ALA A 249 8.03 3.96 19.36
N LYS A 250 8.10 3.52 18.10
CA LYS A 250 8.79 4.27 17.03
C LYS A 250 7.87 5.29 16.33
N GLU A 251 6.55 5.09 16.41
CA GLU A 251 5.54 6.00 15.85
C GLU A 251 5.15 7.14 16.80
N SER A 252 5.50 7.04 18.10
CA SER A 252 5.26 8.03 19.16
C SER A 252 6.47 8.96 19.37
#